data_c05a3a140b47fe2bbf2368e9f3d965a2
#
_entry.id   c05a3a140b47fe2bbf2368e9f3d965a2
#
_cell.length_a   1.000
_cell.length_b   1.000
_cell.length_c   1.000
_cell.angle_alpha   90.00
_cell.angle_beta   90.00
_cell.angle_gamma   90.00
#
_symmetry.space_group_name_H-M   'P 1'
#
loop_
_entity.id
_entity.type
_entity.pdbx_description
1 polymer ?
#
loop_
_entity_poly.entity_id
_entity_poly.type
_entity_poly.pdbx_seq_one_letter_code
_entity_poly.pdbx_strand_id
1 'polypeptide(L)'
;MTTAEFIVAHRTDDPRQLALQASRFPDVDMPYALSQIQGWQAARRKLPSFAANQDIVYPPHLSMEQCSSEATALYKAEAVHRLLDSFKGEEDASDKGSGDSMTDLTGGFGVDFFFVSRHFSRAQYTERNAELCQVVEHNLKVLGADNATVVCGDAVEQLRTIDPQTLIFIDPARRDAHGARTFAISDCTPDVMELLPDLRRKARFVMIKLSPMLDWHKAVSDLHPLVTDVDIVSVDGECKELLLTLDMKRGDVHKDDNTQAAKHDYVGVRCADLPSSSFSFRYTSDGGYAIDTPQPTDVASQQDHIMSQSAALSPSLTPDHTPSYLYEPNASVMKAGCFRELELTFGARQISDNSHLFTSEQLIPGFPGRRFAIDTVTSFNKRQLKEALRDVTNANITVRNFPMTVAVLRKKLKLKDGGNTYIFATTTDGGEHVLLITHKE
;
A
#
# COMPACT_ATOMS: atom_id res chain seq x y z
N MET A 1 -20.45 -15.80 36.59
CA MET A 1 -20.23 -15.47 35.16
C MET A 1 -18.77 -15.76 34.87
N THR A 2 -18.49 -16.64 33.92
CA THR A 2 -17.11 -16.96 33.51
C THR A 2 -16.49 -15.80 32.72
N THR A 3 -15.16 -15.78 32.58
CA THR A 3 -14.46 -14.77 31.77
C THR A 3 -14.96 -14.77 30.32
N ALA A 4 -15.20 -15.96 29.73
CA ALA A 4 -15.73 -16.06 28.35
C ALA A 4 -17.14 -15.48 28.21
N GLU A 5 -18.05 -15.78 29.13
CA GLU A 5 -19.40 -15.19 29.17
C GLU A 5 -19.35 -13.68 29.32
N PHE A 6 -18.42 -13.16 30.13
CA PHE A 6 -18.23 -11.74 30.32
C PHE A 6 -17.78 -11.06 29.03
N ILE A 7 -16.80 -11.62 28.34
CA ILE A 7 -16.31 -11.09 27.06
C ILE A 7 -17.44 -10.98 26.04
N VAL A 8 -18.24 -12.04 25.88
CA VAL A 8 -19.36 -12.05 24.92
C VAL A 8 -20.44 -11.01 25.29
N ALA A 9 -20.79 -10.92 26.57
CA ALA A 9 -21.83 -10.01 27.05
C ALA A 9 -21.45 -8.53 26.94
N HIS A 10 -20.16 -8.21 27.11
CA HIS A 10 -19.64 -6.85 27.20
C HIS A 10 -18.77 -6.41 26.03
N ARG A 11 -18.69 -7.18 24.94
CA ARG A 11 -17.77 -6.90 23.81
C ARG A 11 -17.99 -5.55 23.11
N THR A 12 -19.18 -4.93 23.28
CA THR A 12 -19.50 -3.62 22.70
C THR A 12 -19.37 -2.47 23.69
N ASP A 13 -19.15 -2.76 24.99
CA ASP A 13 -19.05 -1.77 26.05
C ASP A 13 -17.68 -1.07 26.02
N ASP A 14 -17.58 0.08 26.69
CA ASP A 14 -16.29 0.80 26.84
C ASP A 14 -15.38 0.02 27.84
N PRO A 15 -14.21 -0.49 27.38
CA PRO A 15 -13.29 -1.23 28.24
C PRO A 15 -12.81 -0.44 29.45
N ARG A 16 -12.75 0.90 29.35
CA ARG A 16 -12.34 1.76 30.47
C ARG A 16 -13.40 1.77 31.56
N GLN A 17 -14.67 1.80 31.19
CA GLN A 17 -15.79 1.74 32.14
C GLN A 17 -15.90 0.35 32.79
N LEU A 18 -15.64 -0.71 32.03
CA LEU A 18 -15.60 -2.08 32.56
C LEU A 18 -14.46 -2.26 33.58
N ALA A 19 -13.28 -1.72 33.31
CA ALA A 19 -12.15 -1.75 34.24
C ALA A 19 -12.49 -1.13 35.61
N LEU A 20 -13.25 -0.03 35.66
CA LEU A 20 -13.70 0.62 36.88
C LEU A 20 -14.71 -0.23 37.69
N GLN A 21 -15.34 -1.21 37.05
CA GLN A 21 -16.33 -2.09 37.66
C GLN A 21 -15.78 -3.49 38.00
N ALA A 22 -14.45 -3.71 37.86
CA ALA A 22 -13.80 -5.03 38.03
C ALA A 22 -14.17 -5.72 39.35
N SER A 23 -14.31 -4.95 40.46
CA SER A 23 -14.70 -5.49 41.76
C SER A 23 -16.08 -6.15 41.81
N ARG A 24 -16.95 -5.88 40.84
CA ARG A 24 -18.28 -6.53 40.75
C ARG A 24 -18.23 -7.92 40.12
N PHE A 25 -17.09 -8.30 39.54
CA PHE A 25 -16.91 -9.55 38.80
C PHE A 25 -15.67 -10.30 39.30
N PRO A 26 -15.67 -10.78 40.55
CA PRO A 26 -14.47 -11.36 41.20
C PRO A 26 -13.96 -12.64 40.53
N ASP A 27 -14.82 -13.37 39.81
CA ASP A 27 -14.48 -14.62 39.12
C ASP A 27 -14.00 -14.42 37.68
N VAL A 28 -13.95 -13.16 37.20
CA VAL A 28 -13.53 -12.82 35.86
C VAL A 28 -12.07 -12.42 35.86
N ASP A 29 -11.27 -13.03 34.97
CA ASP A 29 -9.95 -12.50 34.63
C ASP A 29 -10.11 -11.20 33.85
N MET A 30 -10.21 -10.10 34.60
CA MET A 30 -10.53 -8.78 34.01
C MET A 30 -9.45 -8.28 33.06
N PRO A 31 -8.14 -8.39 33.35
CA PRO A 31 -7.11 -7.99 32.40
C PRO A 31 -7.23 -8.72 31.06
N TYR A 32 -7.41 -10.04 31.07
CA TYR A 32 -7.61 -10.83 29.87
C TYR A 32 -8.91 -10.45 29.16
N ALA A 33 -10.02 -10.35 29.87
CA ALA A 33 -11.32 -9.99 29.30
C ALA A 33 -11.28 -8.63 28.58
N LEU A 34 -10.68 -7.62 29.20
CA LEU A 34 -10.54 -6.29 28.59
C LEU A 34 -9.65 -6.31 27.36
N SER A 35 -8.57 -7.08 27.36
CA SER A 35 -7.69 -7.26 26.20
C SER A 35 -8.46 -7.90 25.03
N GLN A 36 -9.26 -8.94 25.28
CA GLN A 36 -10.08 -9.60 24.24
C GLN A 36 -11.19 -8.67 23.69
N ILE A 37 -11.84 -7.92 24.57
CA ILE A 37 -12.87 -6.94 24.17
C ILE A 37 -12.26 -5.85 23.27
N GLN A 38 -11.12 -5.28 23.66
CA GLN A 38 -10.39 -4.29 22.86
C GLN A 38 -9.94 -4.87 21.51
N GLY A 39 -9.40 -6.10 21.53
CA GLY A 39 -8.98 -6.82 20.32
C GLY A 39 -10.15 -7.01 19.36
N TRP A 40 -11.30 -7.48 19.83
CA TRP A 40 -12.50 -7.65 19.01
C TRP A 40 -13.04 -6.32 18.47
N GLN A 41 -13.07 -5.25 19.27
CA GLN A 41 -13.52 -3.92 18.84
C GLN A 41 -12.61 -3.36 17.73
N ALA A 42 -11.30 -3.54 17.84
CA ALA A 42 -10.35 -3.18 16.78
C ALA A 42 -10.55 -4.04 15.53
N ALA A 43 -10.75 -5.35 15.70
CA ALA A 43 -10.92 -6.31 14.62
C ALA A 43 -12.19 -6.08 13.81
N ARG A 44 -13.30 -5.62 14.39
CA ARG A 44 -14.56 -5.34 13.66
C ARG A 44 -14.37 -4.50 12.39
N ARG A 45 -13.43 -3.57 12.39
CA ARG A 45 -13.13 -2.71 11.25
C ARG A 45 -11.90 -3.19 10.48
N LYS A 46 -10.87 -3.66 11.20
CA LYS A 46 -9.57 -4.00 10.63
C LYS A 46 -9.54 -5.41 10.04
N LEU A 47 -10.25 -6.36 10.68
CA LEU A 47 -10.25 -7.81 10.40
C LEU A 47 -11.67 -8.38 10.52
N PRO A 48 -12.63 -7.96 9.69
CA PRO A 48 -14.04 -8.33 9.85
C PRO A 48 -14.29 -9.84 9.82
N SER A 49 -13.56 -10.64 9.04
CA SER A 49 -13.71 -12.10 9.02
C SER A 49 -13.24 -12.77 10.33
N PHE A 50 -12.20 -12.23 10.98
CA PHE A 50 -11.76 -12.67 12.31
C PHE A 50 -12.81 -12.30 13.37
N ALA A 51 -13.32 -11.06 13.33
CA ALA A 51 -14.32 -10.57 14.28
C ALA A 51 -15.68 -11.28 14.18
N ALA A 52 -15.98 -11.88 13.03
CA ALA A 52 -17.19 -12.66 12.82
C ALA A 52 -17.19 -14.01 13.57
N ASN A 53 -16.01 -14.55 13.87
CA ASN A 53 -15.85 -15.79 14.62
C ASN A 53 -15.63 -15.49 16.11
N GLN A 54 -16.45 -16.11 16.97
CA GLN A 54 -16.44 -15.84 18.41
C GLN A 54 -15.26 -16.52 19.15
N ASP A 55 -14.65 -17.54 18.54
CA ASP A 55 -13.60 -18.34 19.14
C ASP A 55 -12.19 -17.77 18.85
N ILE A 56 -12.10 -16.66 18.11
CA ILE A 56 -10.83 -15.97 17.86
C ILE A 56 -10.27 -15.37 19.14
N VAL A 57 -9.00 -15.66 19.39
CA VAL A 57 -8.20 -15.06 20.47
C VAL A 57 -7.38 -13.91 19.91
N TYR A 58 -7.49 -12.75 20.53
CA TYR A 58 -6.77 -11.55 20.10
C TYR A 58 -5.47 -11.38 20.90
N PRO A 59 -4.36 -11.03 20.21
CA PRO A 59 -3.08 -10.77 20.86
C PRO A 59 -3.10 -9.41 21.58
N PRO A 60 -2.05 -9.07 22.36
CA PRO A 60 -1.89 -7.77 22.96
C PRO A 60 -2.06 -6.62 21.95
N HIS A 61 -2.51 -5.47 22.43
CA HIS A 61 -2.87 -4.28 21.62
C HIS A 61 -1.81 -3.89 20.59
N LEU A 62 -0.52 -3.95 20.94
CA LEU A 62 0.56 -3.60 20.01
C LEU A 62 0.58 -4.49 18.77
N SER A 63 0.42 -5.81 18.93
CA SER A 63 0.35 -6.75 17.80
C SER A 63 -0.90 -6.52 16.94
N MET A 64 -2.02 -6.11 17.56
CA MET A 64 -3.24 -5.72 16.84
C MET A 64 -3.06 -4.42 16.04
N GLU A 65 -2.29 -3.46 16.54
CA GLU A 65 -1.99 -2.22 15.79
C GLU A 65 -1.08 -2.49 14.60
N GLN A 66 -0.04 -3.31 14.79
CA GLN A 66 1.00 -3.58 13.80
C GLN A 66 0.61 -4.57 12.70
N CYS A 67 -0.36 -5.45 12.93
CA CYS A 67 -0.79 -6.41 11.91
C CYS A 67 -1.43 -5.71 10.70
N SER A 68 -1.42 -6.38 9.57
CA SER A 68 -2.12 -5.95 8.35
C SER A 68 -3.62 -5.82 8.59
N SER A 69 -4.29 -4.98 7.81
CA SER A 69 -5.75 -5.04 7.67
C SER A 69 -6.15 -6.21 6.77
N GLU A 70 -7.39 -6.67 6.92
CA GLU A 70 -7.92 -7.71 6.02
C GLU A 70 -7.85 -7.30 4.55
N ALA A 71 -8.12 -6.02 4.25
CA ALA A 71 -8.04 -5.51 2.89
C ALA A 71 -6.62 -5.63 2.30
N THR A 72 -5.59 -5.27 3.07
CA THR A 72 -4.20 -5.39 2.59
C THR A 72 -3.72 -6.85 2.57
N ALA A 73 -4.21 -7.71 3.46
CA ALA A 73 -3.89 -9.13 3.44
C ALA A 73 -4.54 -9.86 2.25
N LEU A 74 -5.79 -9.54 1.92
CA LEU A 74 -6.47 -10.03 0.71
C LEU A 74 -5.74 -9.55 -0.56
N TYR A 75 -5.27 -8.31 -0.58
CA TYR A 75 -4.47 -7.81 -1.70
C TYR A 75 -3.18 -8.60 -1.89
N LYS A 76 -2.46 -8.94 -0.80
CA LYS A 76 -1.26 -9.81 -0.85
C LYS A 76 -1.59 -11.21 -1.38
N ALA A 77 -2.70 -11.79 -0.94
CA ALA A 77 -3.17 -13.07 -1.46
C ALA A 77 -3.45 -13.01 -2.97
N GLU A 78 -4.08 -11.93 -3.44
CA GLU A 78 -4.30 -11.69 -4.87
C GLU A 78 -3.00 -11.47 -5.64
N ALA A 79 -2.01 -10.77 -5.04
CA ALA A 79 -0.67 -10.60 -5.64
C ALA A 79 0.04 -11.95 -5.80
N VAL A 80 -0.06 -12.83 -4.80
CA VAL A 80 0.46 -14.20 -4.86
C VAL A 80 -0.27 -15.03 -5.92
N HIS A 81 -1.59 -14.91 -6.02
CA HIS A 81 -2.37 -15.60 -7.06
C HIS A 81 -1.89 -15.20 -8.47
N ARG A 82 -1.74 -13.89 -8.73
CA ARG A 82 -1.20 -13.40 -10.01
C ARG A 82 0.21 -13.93 -10.29
N LEU A 83 1.08 -13.97 -9.27
CA LEU A 83 2.43 -14.52 -9.38
C LEU A 83 2.41 -16.00 -9.79
N LEU A 84 1.62 -16.81 -9.09
CA LEU A 84 1.51 -18.26 -9.35
C LEU A 84 0.89 -18.56 -10.72
N ASP A 85 -0.10 -17.78 -11.15
CA ASP A 85 -0.73 -17.96 -12.46
C ASP A 85 0.21 -17.59 -13.61
N SER A 86 1.02 -16.53 -13.46
CA SER A 86 2.05 -16.19 -14.44
C SER A 86 3.11 -17.27 -14.54
N PHE A 87 3.45 -17.90 -13.42
CA PHE A 87 4.46 -18.96 -13.36
C PHE A 87 4.00 -20.29 -13.99
N LYS A 88 2.74 -20.69 -13.81
CA LYS A 88 2.19 -21.90 -14.43
C LYS A 88 2.28 -21.92 -15.96
N GLY A 89 2.37 -20.77 -16.60
CA GLY A 89 2.58 -20.64 -18.04
C GLY A 89 4.01 -20.85 -18.52
N GLU A 90 4.99 -20.87 -17.61
CA GLU A 90 6.43 -20.96 -17.92
C GLU A 90 7.09 -22.28 -17.45
N GLU A 91 6.32 -23.24 -16.93
CA GLU A 91 6.87 -24.49 -16.38
C GLU A 91 7.70 -25.29 -17.42
N ASP A 92 9.00 -25.23 -17.26
CA ASP A 92 9.92 -26.24 -17.78
C ASP A 92 9.78 -27.51 -16.91
N ALA A 93 9.60 -28.67 -17.55
CA ALA A 93 9.36 -29.96 -16.88
C ALA A 93 10.48 -30.42 -15.92
N SER A 94 11.54 -29.63 -15.76
CA SER A 94 12.70 -29.86 -14.89
C SER A 94 12.56 -29.38 -13.44
N ASP A 95 11.54 -28.55 -13.13
CA ASP A 95 11.42 -27.89 -11.80
C ASP A 95 10.48 -28.67 -10.83
N LYS A 96 10.48 -29.99 -10.91
CA LYS A 96 9.68 -30.90 -10.05
C LYS A 96 10.07 -30.89 -8.56
N GLY A 97 10.96 -30.00 -8.11
CA GLY A 97 11.51 -30.00 -6.75
C GLY A 97 10.88 -29.03 -5.76
N SER A 98 10.29 -27.93 -6.20
CA SER A 98 9.59 -27.01 -5.30
C SER A 98 8.12 -27.44 -5.23
N GLY A 99 7.75 -28.22 -4.22
CA GLY A 99 6.35 -28.53 -3.94
C GLY A 99 5.57 -27.24 -3.73
N ASP A 100 4.25 -27.26 -4.04
CA ASP A 100 3.28 -26.20 -3.78
C ASP A 100 3.26 -25.84 -2.28
N SER A 101 4.21 -25.02 -1.85
CA SER A 101 4.46 -24.70 -0.44
C SER A 101 4.93 -23.26 -0.21
N MET A 102 4.56 -22.72 0.94
CA MET A 102 5.03 -21.42 1.38
C MET A 102 5.56 -21.45 2.82
N THR A 103 6.44 -20.53 3.15
CA THR A 103 6.85 -20.23 4.52
C THR A 103 6.79 -18.72 4.76
N ASP A 104 6.10 -18.32 5.83
CA ASP A 104 6.19 -16.98 6.40
C ASP A 104 7.23 -17.02 7.54
N LEU A 105 8.32 -16.25 7.38
CA LEU A 105 9.42 -16.21 8.36
C LEU A 105 9.18 -15.22 9.49
N THR A 106 8.14 -14.38 9.41
CA THR A 106 7.89 -13.24 10.30
C THR A 106 6.41 -13.11 10.64
N GLY A 107 5.75 -14.20 10.94
CA GLY A 107 4.29 -14.37 10.89
C GLY A 107 3.44 -13.42 11.73
N GLY A 108 3.96 -12.86 12.85
CA GLY A 108 3.22 -11.90 13.67
C GLY A 108 1.87 -12.44 14.15
N PHE A 109 0.79 -11.66 14.01
CA PHE A 109 -0.57 -12.14 14.33
C PHE A 109 -1.16 -13.10 13.25
N GLY A 110 -0.41 -13.45 12.21
CA GLY A 110 -0.78 -14.45 11.22
C GLY A 110 -1.84 -13.99 10.21
N VAL A 111 -2.15 -12.71 10.13
CA VAL A 111 -3.19 -12.20 9.21
C VAL A 111 -2.79 -12.39 7.75
N ASP A 112 -1.60 -11.92 7.37
CA ASP A 112 -1.08 -12.09 6.02
C ASP A 112 -0.91 -13.56 5.69
N PHE A 113 -0.31 -14.32 6.61
CA PHE A 113 -0.15 -15.75 6.48
C PHE A 113 -1.47 -16.48 6.20
N PHE A 114 -2.53 -16.20 6.95
CA PHE A 114 -3.83 -16.86 6.81
C PHE A 114 -4.42 -16.69 5.40
N PHE A 115 -4.38 -15.47 4.85
CA PHE A 115 -4.95 -15.22 3.52
C PHE A 115 -4.06 -15.77 2.39
N VAL A 116 -2.74 -15.61 2.50
CA VAL A 116 -1.78 -16.06 1.49
C VAL A 116 -1.67 -17.59 1.46
N SER A 117 -1.67 -18.26 2.61
CA SER A 117 -1.51 -19.71 2.72
C SER A 117 -2.57 -20.52 1.95
N ARG A 118 -3.75 -19.93 1.68
CA ARG A 118 -4.85 -20.55 0.95
C ARG A 118 -4.53 -20.90 -0.51
N HIS A 119 -3.45 -20.31 -1.04
CA HIS A 119 -2.97 -20.58 -2.40
C HIS A 119 -1.99 -21.75 -2.47
N PHE A 120 -1.67 -22.39 -1.34
CA PHE A 120 -0.66 -23.44 -1.24
C PHE A 120 -1.22 -24.70 -0.59
N SER A 121 -0.71 -25.85 -0.98
CA SER A 121 -1.07 -27.13 -0.35
C SER A 121 -0.44 -27.32 1.03
N ARG A 122 0.70 -26.64 1.28
CA ARG A 122 1.42 -26.66 2.56
C ARG A 122 1.91 -25.25 2.89
N ALA A 123 1.69 -24.83 4.13
CA ALA A 123 2.12 -23.53 4.58
C ALA A 123 2.75 -23.61 5.98
N GLN A 124 3.92 -23.01 6.16
CA GLN A 124 4.58 -22.90 7.46
C GLN A 124 4.58 -21.44 7.93
N TYR A 125 4.06 -21.22 9.11
CA TYR A 125 4.15 -19.98 9.86
C TYR A 125 5.31 -20.03 10.83
N THR A 126 6.14 -18.98 10.90
CA THR A 126 7.24 -18.88 11.86
C THR A 126 7.17 -17.56 12.64
N GLU A 127 7.28 -17.64 13.95
CA GLU A 127 7.30 -16.50 14.87
C GLU A 127 8.14 -16.85 16.11
N ARG A 128 8.92 -15.89 16.61
CA ARG A 128 9.79 -16.09 17.77
C ARG A 128 9.07 -15.93 19.11
N ASN A 129 7.95 -15.22 19.15
CA ASN A 129 7.16 -14.99 20.35
C ASN A 129 6.26 -16.21 20.61
N ALA A 130 6.57 -16.99 21.66
CA ALA A 130 5.85 -18.21 22.00
C ALA A 130 4.36 -17.98 22.34
N GLU A 131 4.01 -16.86 22.98
CA GLU A 131 2.61 -16.55 23.30
C GLU A 131 1.83 -16.27 22.03
N LEU A 132 2.44 -15.56 21.09
CA LEU A 132 1.83 -15.24 19.80
C LEU A 132 1.68 -16.50 18.94
N CYS A 133 2.66 -17.42 18.97
CA CYS A 133 2.54 -18.73 18.30
C CYS A 133 1.33 -19.52 18.81
N GLN A 134 1.09 -19.55 20.13
CA GLN A 134 -0.07 -20.24 20.70
C GLN A 134 -1.40 -19.63 20.25
N VAL A 135 -1.48 -18.29 20.25
CA VAL A 135 -2.68 -17.56 19.78
C VAL A 135 -2.94 -17.86 18.31
N VAL A 136 -1.90 -17.81 17.46
CA VAL A 136 -2.03 -18.04 16.03
C VAL A 136 -2.35 -19.51 15.72
N GLU A 137 -1.73 -20.47 16.40
CA GLU A 137 -2.06 -21.89 16.23
C GLU A 137 -3.53 -22.17 16.55
N HIS A 138 -4.06 -21.58 17.62
CA HIS A 138 -5.49 -21.66 17.94
C HIS A 138 -6.35 -21.03 16.84
N ASN A 139 -6.03 -19.81 16.44
CA ASN A 139 -6.83 -19.06 15.47
C ASN A 139 -6.83 -19.72 14.08
N LEU A 140 -5.71 -20.28 13.62
CA LEU A 140 -5.63 -20.99 12.35
C LEU A 140 -6.53 -22.22 12.34
N LYS A 141 -6.60 -22.97 13.46
CA LYS A 141 -7.53 -24.11 13.62
C LYS A 141 -8.99 -23.64 13.58
N VAL A 142 -9.31 -22.56 14.28
CA VAL A 142 -10.66 -21.95 14.32
C VAL A 142 -11.08 -21.42 12.93
N LEU A 143 -10.13 -20.93 12.14
CA LEU A 143 -10.35 -20.41 10.79
C LEU A 143 -10.30 -21.50 9.70
N GLY A 144 -10.01 -22.76 10.05
CA GLY A 144 -9.97 -23.89 9.11
C GLY A 144 -8.77 -23.87 8.17
N ALA A 145 -7.60 -23.40 8.63
CA ALA A 145 -6.36 -23.42 7.88
C ALA A 145 -5.63 -24.77 8.06
N ASP A 146 -6.20 -25.83 7.51
CA ASP A 146 -5.73 -27.22 7.73
C ASP A 146 -4.38 -27.52 7.07
N ASN A 147 -3.94 -26.70 6.11
CA ASN A 147 -2.64 -26.77 5.44
C ASN A 147 -1.51 -26.08 6.19
N ALA A 148 -1.83 -25.43 7.34
CA ALA A 148 -0.89 -24.60 8.08
C ALA A 148 -0.17 -25.37 9.20
N THR A 149 1.13 -25.12 9.34
CA THR A 149 1.95 -25.59 10.47
C THR A 149 2.57 -24.36 11.16
N VAL A 150 2.48 -24.31 12.48
CA VAL A 150 3.06 -23.24 13.30
C VAL A 150 4.39 -23.71 13.88
N VAL A 151 5.45 -22.93 13.66
CA VAL A 151 6.78 -23.14 14.21
C VAL A 151 7.17 -21.93 15.07
N CYS A 152 7.42 -22.19 16.36
CA CYS A 152 7.93 -21.16 17.26
C CYS A 152 9.46 -21.16 17.19
N GLY A 153 10.05 -20.14 16.55
CA GLY A 153 11.50 -20.10 16.34
C GLY A 153 11.99 -18.83 15.66
N ASP A 154 13.30 -18.72 15.57
CA ASP A 154 13.96 -17.60 14.88
C ASP A 154 13.90 -17.76 13.36
N ALA A 155 13.60 -16.67 12.65
CA ALA A 155 13.44 -16.64 11.20
C ALA A 155 14.70 -17.11 10.45
N VAL A 156 15.90 -16.70 10.93
CA VAL A 156 17.18 -17.01 10.28
C VAL A 156 17.52 -18.51 10.46
N GLU A 157 17.27 -19.04 11.64
CA GLU A 157 17.48 -20.46 11.90
C GLU A 157 16.51 -21.32 11.10
N GLN A 158 15.23 -20.93 11.06
CA GLN A 158 14.22 -21.64 10.27
C GLN A 158 14.54 -21.63 8.78
N LEU A 159 14.94 -20.48 8.21
CA LEU A 159 15.32 -20.40 6.80
C LEU A 159 16.42 -21.41 6.41
N ARG A 160 17.37 -21.70 7.31
CA ARG A 160 18.44 -22.67 7.06
C ARG A 160 17.96 -24.12 7.03
N THR A 161 16.89 -24.43 7.77
CA THR A 161 16.43 -25.81 8.00
C THR A 161 15.25 -26.23 7.12
N ILE A 162 14.42 -25.29 6.66
CA ILE A 162 13.26 -25.61 5.81
C ILE A 162 13.70 -26.23 4.47
N ASP A 163 12.81 -27.06 3.92
CA ASP A 163 12.93 -27.54 2.53
C ASP A 163 12.73 -26.38 1.55
N PRO A 164 13.14 -26.50 0.28
CA PRO A 164 12.85 -25.51 -0.74
C PRO A 164 11.35 -25.22 -0.87
N GLN A 165 11.01 -23.93 -0.96
CA GLN A 165 9.66 -23.41 -1.00
C GLN A 165 9.35 -22.76 -2.36
N THR A 166 8.09 -22.79 -2.79
CA THR A 166 7.62 -21.98 -3.90
C THR A 166 7.66 -20.49 -3.53
N LEU A 167 7.19 -20.15 -2.32
CA LEU A 167 7.19 -18.78 -1.82
C LEU A 167 7.75 -18.70 -0.38
N ILE A 168 8.63 -17.75 -0.16
CA ILE A 168 8.97 -17.27 1.20
C ILE A 168 8.44 -15.85 1.35
N PHE A 169 7.63 -15.62 2.40
CA PHE A 169 7.12 -14.30 2.78
C PHE A 169 7.92 -13.75 3.97
N ILE A 170 8.25 -12.46 3.92
CA ILE A 170 9.00 -11.77 4.98
C ILE A 170 8.41 -10.37 5.19
N ASP A 171 8.04 -10.05 6.43
CA ASP A 171 7.69 -8.70 6.91
C ASP A 171 8.71 -8.25 7.97
N PRO A 172 9.89 -7.79 7.56
CA PRO A 172 10.96 -7.50 8.50
C PRO A 172 10.64 -6.24 9.32
N ALA A 173 10.75 -6.37 10.65
CA ALA A 173 10.55 -5.25 11.55
C ALA A 173 11.67 -4.21 11.41
N ARG A 174 11.33 -2.92 11.54
CA ARG A 174 12.34 -1.87 11.60
C ARG A 174 13.20 -1.99 12.85
N ARG A 175 14.51 -1.74 12.74
CA ARG A 175 15.43 -1.70 13.90
C ARG A 175 15.27 -0.37 14.64
N ASP A 176 14.38 -0.32 15.61
CA ASP A 176 14.14 0.88 16.43
C ASP A 176 14.97 0.93 17.70
N ALA A 177 16.28 0.69 17.64
CA ALA A 177 17.11 0.78 18.85
C ALA A 177 17.24 2.21 19.43
N HIS A 178 17.01 3.28 18.61
CA HIS A 178 17.17 4.67 19.04
C HIS A 178 16.27 5.70 18.31
N GLY A 179 15.12 5.31 17.74
CA GLY A 179 14.19 6.26 17.10
C GLY A 179 14.73 6.93 15.81
N ALA A 180 15.81 6.42 15.23
CA ALA A 180 16.34 6.91 13.97
C ALA A 180 15.42 6.46 12.82
N ARG A 181 15.18 7.36 11.84
CA ARG A 181 14.38 7.04 10.66
C ARG A 181 15.14 6.04 9.81
N THR A 182 14.56 4.86 9.62
CA THR A 182 15.06 3.78 8.77
C THR A 182 14.71 4.09 7.32
N PHE A 183 15.69 4.14 6.42
CA PHE A 183 15.47 4.45 5.00
C PHE A 183 15.90 3.33 4.05
N ALA A 184 16.63 2.32 4.54
CA ALA A 184 17.15 1.22 3.76
C ALA A 184 16.59 -0.14 4.22
N ILE A 185 16.55 -1.11 3.30
CA ILE A 185 16.12 -2.48 3.60
C ILE A 185 17.08 -3.19 4.56
N SER A 186 18.37 -2.84 4.53
CA SER A 186 19.40 -3.32 5.47
C SER A 186 19.19 -2.90 6.92
N ASP A 187 18.34 -1.87 7.15
CA ASP A 187 18.02 -1.40 8.51
C ASP A 187 16.89 -2.20 9.16
N CYS A 188 16.41 -3.26 8.53
CA CYS A 188 15.33 -4.10 9.02
C CYS A 188 15.84 -5.33 9.78
N THR A 189 14.97 -6.01 10.51
CA THR A 189 15.26 -7.27 11.21
C THR A 189 14.16 -8.29 10.89
N PRO A 190 14.48 -9.46 10.33
CA PRO A 190 15.81 -9.86 9.86
C PRO A 190 16.34 -8.99 8.71
N ASP A 191 17.66 -8.90 8.58
CA ASP A 191 18.31 -8.21 7.46
C ASP A 191 18.19 -9.05 6.19
N VAL A 192 17.34 -8.62 5.27
CA VAL A 192 17.06 -9.35 4.04
C VAL A 192 18.31 -9.49 3.15
N MET A 193 19.20 -8.49 3.17
CA MET A 193 20.42 -8.52 2.37
C MET A 193 21.38 -9.63 2.84
N GLU A 194 21.47 -9.83 4.14
CA GLU A 194 22.25 -10.93 4.73
C GLU A 194 21.62 -12.30 4.44
N LEU A 195 20.29 -12.36 4.29
CA LEU A 195 19.54 -13.61 4.02
C LEU A 195 19.57 -14.02 2.53
N LEU A 196 19.89 -13.13 1.60
CA LEU A 196 19.81 -13.41 0.16
C LEU A 196 20.47 -14.73 -0.28
N PRO A 197 21.68 -15.12 0.20
CA PRO A 197 22.29 -16.40 -0.19
C PRO A 197 21.46 -17.61 0.23
N ASP A 198 20.81 -17.57 1.39
CA ASP A 198 19.97 -18.64 1.89
C ASP A 198 18.61 -18.63 1.17
N LEU A 199 18.02 -17.47 0.95
CA LEU A 199 16.79 -17.30 0.19
C LEU A 199 16.91 -17.85 -1.24
N ARG A 200 18.03 -17.60 -1.94
CA ARG A 200 18.28 -18.15 -3.27
C ARG A 200 18.32 -19.68 -3.30
N ARG A 201 18.76 -20.31 -2.21
CA ARG A 201 18.78 -21.78 -2.11
C ARG A 201 17.44 -22.38 -1.73
N LYS A 202 16.60 -21.60 -1.03
CA LYS A 202 15.39 -22.10 -0.35
C LYS A 202 14.09 -21.63 -0.98
N ALA A 203 14.09 -20.63 -1.82
CA ALA A 203 12.87 -20.08 -2.41
C ALA A 203 12.94 -20.01 -3.94
N ARG A 204 11.79 -20.28 -4.60
CA ARG A 204 11.61 -19.88 -5.99
C ARG A 204 11.30 -18.39 -6.05
N PHE A 205 10.36 -17.95 -5.23
CA PHE A 205 9.98 -16.56 -5.09
C PHE A 205 10.10 -16.09 -3.64
N VAL A 206 10.43 -14.81 -3.47
CA VAL A 206 10.39 -14.14 -2.17
C VAL A 206 9.48 -12.93 -2.27
N MET A 207 8.57 -12.79 -1.32
CA MET A 207 7.71 -11.61 -1.20
C MET A 207 8.08 -10.87 0.08
N ILE A 208 8.44 -9.59 -0.04
CA ILE A 208 8.91 -8.77 1.08
C ILE A 208 7.94 -7.62 1.27
N LYS A 209 7.32 -7.56 2.45
CA LYS A 209 6.51 -6.41 2.86
C LYS A 209 7.38 -5.38 3.56
N LEU A 210 7.33 -4.14 3.11
CA LEU A 210 8.11 -3.04 3.67
C LEU A 210 7.21 -1.88 4.10
N SER A 211 7.71 -1.12 5.07
CA SER A 211 7.06 0.12 5.48
C SER A 211 6.98 1.12 4.32
N PRO A 212 5.87 1.86 4.18
CA PRO A 212 5.74 2.91 3.15
C PRO A 212 6.74 4.07 3.32
N MET A 213 7.44 4.14 4.46
CA MET A 213 8.49 5.14 4.69
C MET A 213 9.79 4.84 3.95
N LEU A 214 10.01 3.57 3.53
CA LEU A 214 11.21 3.17 2.78
C LEU A 214 11.17 3.74 1.35
N ASP A 215 12.35 3.99 0.80
CA ASP A 215 12.50 4.35 -0.62
C ASP A 215 12.44 3.09 -1.48
N TRP A 216 11.37 2.94 -2.26
CA TRP A 216 11.19 1.76 -3.10
C TRP A 216 12.20 1.69 -4.25
N HIS A 217 12.66 2.83 -4.78
CA HIS A 217 13.68 2.84 -5.84
C HIS A 217 15.02 2.30 -5.31
N LYS A 218 15.38 2.74 -4.08
CA LYS A 218 16.58 2.21 -3.43
C LYS A 218 16.45 0.72 -3.14
N ALA A 219 15.30 0.26 -2.65
CA ALA A 219 15.06 -1.16 -2.41
C ALA A 219 15.17 -2.00 -3.69
N VAL A 220 14.63 -1.52 -4.81
CA VAL A 220 14.79 -2.15 -6.14
C VAL A 220 16.25 -2.18 -6.55
N SER A 221 16.98 -1.07 -6.40
CA SER A 221 18.41 -1.00 -6.74
C SER A 221 19.26 -1.94 -5.90
N ASP A 222 19.02 -2.01 -4.58
CA ASP A 222 19.77 -2.85 -3.65
C ASP A 222 19.55 -4.35 -3.94
N LEU A 223 18.35 -4.74 -4.39
CA LEU A 223 17.95 -6.12 -4.66
C LEU A 223 18.06 -6.51 -6.15
N HIS A 224 18.53 -5.59 -7.02
CA HIS A 224 18.71 -5.88 -8.44
C HIS A 224 19.63 -7.10 -8.65
N PRO A 225 19.39 -7.99 -9.62
CA PRO A 225 18.30 -8.00 -10.61
C PRO A 225 17.05 -8.79 -10.17
N LEU A 226 16.92 -9.17 -8.90
CA LEU A 226 15.95 -10.15 -8.41
C LEU A 226 14.50 -9.63 -8.41
N VAL A 227 14.29 -8.32 -8.22
CA VAL A 227 12.95 -7.74 -8.13
C VAL A 227 12.23 -7.82 -9.47
N THR A 228 11.05 -8.42 -9.48
CA THR A 228 10.16 -8.48 -10.65
C THR A 228 9.03 -7.47 -10.56
N ASP A 229 8.46 -7.27 -9.37
CA ASP A 229 7.32 -6.41 -9.15
C ASP A 229 7.44 -5.63 -7.84
N VAL A 230 6.86 -4.43 -7.85
CA VAL A 230 6.65 -3.59 -6.67
C VAL A 230 5.18 -3.19 -6.64
N ASP A 231 4.46 -3.60 -5.60
CA ASP A 231 3.11 -3.10 -5.33
C ASP A 231 3.17 -2.03 -4.24
N ILE A 232 2.65 -0.85 -4.53
CA ILE A 232 2.53 0.28 -3.60
C ILE A 232 1.07 0.35 -3.20
N VAL A 233 0.75 0.01 -1.96
CA VAL A 233 -0.63 -0.20 -1.51
C VAL A 233 -1.09 0.93 -0.63
N SER A 234 -2.21 1.56 -0.98
CA SER A 234 -2.90 2.57 -0.17
C SER A 234 -4.32 2.14 0.19
N VAL A 235 -4.80 2.62 1.33
CA VAL A 235 -6.15 2.42 1.86
C VAL A 235 -6.58 3.72 2.52
N ASP A 236 -7.81 4.17 2.25
CA ASP A 236 -8.37 5.38 2.84
C ASP A 236 -7.48 6.63 2.69
N GLY A 237 -6.81 6.77 1.53
CA GLY A 237 -5.95 7.91 1.21
C GLY A 237 -4.58 7.90 1.89
N GLU A 238 -4.17 6.78 2.47
CA GLU A 238 -2.87 6.61 3.12
C GLU A 238 -2.11 5.42 2.52
N CYS A 239 -0.83 5.62 2.15
CA CYS A 239 0.04 4.53 1.73
C CYS A 239 0.36 3.64 2.94
N LYS A 240 -0.03 2.36 2.88
CA LYS A 240 0.07 1.42 4.01
C LYS A 240 1.31 0.56 3.95
N GLU A 241 1.71 0.09 2.77
CA GLU A 241 2.83 -0.83 2.60
C GLU A 241 3.40 -0.79 1.19
N LEU A 242 4.65 -1.22 1.06
CA LEU A 242 5.31 -1.59 -0.17
C LEU A 242 5.46 -3.11 -0.17
N LEU A 243 5.14 -3.76 -1.28
CA LEU A 243 5.28 -5.19 -1.44
C LEU A 243 6.23 -5.44 -2.61
N LEU A 244 7.38 -6.06 -2.35
CA LEU A 244 8.36 -6.42 -3.36
C LEU A 244 8.27 -7.91 -3.65
N THR A 245 8.15 -8.28 -4.91
CA THR A 245 8.23 -9.67 -5.38
C THR A 245 9.58 -9.90 -6.04
N LEU A 246 10.28 -10.94 -5.61
CA LEU A 246 11.59 -11.33 -6.12
C LEU A 246 11.51 -12.72 -6.76
N ASP A 247 12.10 -12.88 -7.93
CA ASP A 247 12.38 -14.17 -8.54
C ASP A 247 13.84 -14.56 -8.28
N MET A 248 14.05 -15.60 -7.50
CA MET A 248 15.40 -16.02 -7.07
C MET A 248 16.23 -16.65 -8.19
N LYS A 249 15.61 -17.04 -9.32
CA LYS A 249 16.30 -17.52 -10.52
C LYS A 249 16.64 -16.40 -11.51
N ARG A 250 16.12 -15.19 -11.28
CA ARG A 250 16.42 -14.04 -12.14
C ARG A 250 17.89 -13.64 -12.00
N GLY A 251 18.59 -13.50 -13.13
CA GLY A 251 20.02 -13.21 -13.18
C GLY A 251 20.93 -14.42 -13.36
N ASP A 252 20.40 -15.66 -13.27
CA ASP A 252 21.17 -16.89 -13.55
C ASP A 252 21.16 -17.26 -15.05
N VAL A 253 20.57 -16.41 -15.91
CA VAL A 253 20.44 -16.66 -17.35
C VAL A 253 21.82 -16.61 -18.00
N HIS A 254 22.23 -17.71 -18.60
CA HIS A 254 23.44 -17.83 -19.42
C HIS A 254 23.44 -16.74 -20.50
N LYS A 255 24.62 -16.12 -20.71
CA LYS A 255 24.88 -15.00 -21.65
C LYS A 255 24.56 -15.28 -23.13
N ASP A 256 24.06 -16.44 -23.46
CA ASP A 256 23.90 -16.91 -24.85
C ASP A 256 22.49 -16.67 -25.42
N ASP A 257 21.52 -16.18 -24.64
CA ASP A 257 20.14 -15.97 -25.09
C ASP A 257 19.75 -14.47 -25.11
N ASN A 258 20.09 -13.83 -26.23
CA ASN A 258 19.84 -12.39 -26.48
C ASN A 258 18.34 -12.01 -26.46
N THR A 259 17.43 -12.99 -26.50
CA THR A 259 15.99 -12.76 -26.49
C THR A 259 15.41 -12.70 -25.07
N GLN A 260 16.06 -13.35 -24.10
CA GLN A 260 15.64 -13.30 -22.69
C GLN A 260 16.23 -12.09 -21.94
N ALA A 261 17.41 -11.60 -22.33
CA ALA A 261 18.04 -10.43 -21.69
C ALA A 261 17.13 -9.19 -21.76
N ALA A 262 16.41 -8.98 -22.85
CA ALA A 262 15.48 -7.85 -23.01
C ALA A 262 14.22 -7.96 -22.13
N LYS A 263 13.81 -9.16 -21.69
CA LYS A 263 12.64 -9.36 -20.81
C LYS A 263 12.92 -9.04 -19.34
N HIS A 264 14.19 -8.95 -18.93
CA HIS A 264 14.60 -8.83 -17.52
C HIS A 264 15.02 -7.43 -17.09
N ASP A 265 14.90 -6.44 -17.99
CA ASP A 265 15.46 -5.09 -17.75
C ASP A 265 14.49 -4.12 -17.06
N TYR A 266 13.29 -4.58 -16.72
CA TYR A 266 12.29 -3.75 -16.05
C TYR A 266 11.65 -4.45 -14.85
N VAL A 267 11.12 -3.63 -13.94
CA VAL A 267 10.31 -4.01 -12.77
C VAL A 267 8.89 -3.53 -13.01
N GLY A 268 7.91 -4.40 -12.84
CA GLY A 268 6.50 -4.02 -12.84
C GLY A 268 6.17 -3.21 -11.59
N VAL A 269 5.59 -2.01 -11.73
CA VAL A 269 5.15 -1.22 -10.57
C VAL A 269 3.65 -1.03 -10.61
N ARG A 270 2.98 -1.40 -9.54
CA ARG A 270 1.53 -1.25 -9.39
C ARG A 270 1.20 -0.36 -8.21
N CYS A 271 0.48 0.73 -8.46
CA CYS A 271 -0.10 1.62 -7.46
C CYS A 271 -1.53 1.17 -7.20
N ALA A 272 -1.79 0.49 -6.09
CA ALA A 272 -3.11 0.04 -5.71
C ALA A 272 -3.70 0.95 -4.63
N ASP A 273 -4.94 1.42 -4.84
CA ASP A 273 -5.73 2.16 -3.84
C ASP A 273 -6.99 1.36 -3.54
N LEU A 274 -7.00 0.68 -2.42
CA LEU A 274 -8.04 -0.28 -2.07
C LEU A 274 -9.31 0.40 -1.58
N PRO A 275 -10.49 -0.12 -1.96
CA PRO A 275 -10.69 -1.37 -2.73
C PRO A 275 -10.77 -1.18 -4.25
N SER A 276 -10.63 0.03 -4.80
CA SER A 276 -11.29 0.37 -6.06
C SER A 276 -10.41 0.80 -7.24
N SER A 277 -9.15 1.10 -7.08
CA SER A 277 -8.35 1.57 -8.21
C SER A 277 -6.92 1.04 -8.23
N SER A 278 -6.40 0.80 -9.42
CA SER A 278 -4.99 0.50 -9.63
C SER A 278 -4.47 1.18 -10.88
N PHE A 279 -3.19 1.54 -10.85
CA PHE A 279 -2.44 2.07 -11.98
C PHE A 279 -1.09 1.34 -12.05
N SER A 280 -0.65 0.93 -13.23
CA SER A 280 0.59 0.17 -13.41
C SER A 280 1.48 0.78 -14.47
N PHE A 281 2.79 0.65 -14.28
CA PHE A 281 3.82 1.09 -15.22
C PHE A 281 5.06 0.19 -15.06
N ARG A 282 6.04 0.34 -15.96
CA ARG A 282 7.34 -0.32 -15.86
C ARG A 282 8.40 0.66 -15.39
N TYR A 283 9.28 0.17 -14.54
CA TYR A 283 10.46 0.90 -14.08
C TYR A 283 11.71 0.15 -14.52
N THR A 284 12.65 0.84 -15.14
CA THR A 284 13.90 0.27 -15.63
C THR A 284 15.03 0.48 -14.63
N SER A 285 16.03 -0.38 -14.64
CA SER A 285 17.16 -0.36 -13.68
C SER A 285 18.02 0.91 -13.78
N ASP A 286 17.99 1.60 -14.93
CA ASP A 286 18.66 2.88 -15.17
C ASP A 286 17.87 4.10 -14.68
N GLY A 287 16.72 3.87 -14.01
CA GLY A 287 15.84 4.92 -13.48
C GLY A 287 14.79 5.42 -14.46
N GLY A 288 14.62 4.74 -15.60
CA GLY A 288 13.58 5.06 -16.59
C GLY A 288 12.20 4.56 -16.20
N TYR A 289 11.17 5.21 -16.75
CA TYR A 289 9.77 4.81 -16.60
C TYR A 289 9.20 4.52 -17.99
N ALA A 290 8.38 3.48 -18.12
CA ALA A 290 7.67 3.14 -19.34
C ALA A 290 6.24 2.71 -19.00
N ILE A 291 5.30 3.04 -19.87
CA ILE A 291 3.90 2.66 -19.70
C ILE A 291 3.64 1.35 -20.44
N ASP A 292 2.95 0.43 -19.77
CA ASP A 292 2.35 -0.73 -20.44
C ASP A 292 1.10 -0.28 -21.21
N THR A 293 1.31 0.31 -22.38
CA THR A 293 0.18 0.46 -23.32
C THR A 293 -0.10 -0.89 -23.95
N PRO A 294 -1.35 -1.43 -23.84
CA PRO A 294 -1.78 -2.45 -24.78
C PRO A 294 -1.59 -1.86 -26.19
N GLN A 295 -0.68 -2.43 -27.00
CA GLN A 295 -0.51 -2.01 -28.38
C GLN A 295 -1.85 -2.19 -29.12
N PRO A 296 -2.56 -1.14 -29.49
CA PRO A 296 -3.55 -1.25 -30.55
C PRO A 296 -2.73 -1.34 -31.84
N THR A 297 -3.01 -2.36 -32.62
CA THR A 297 -2.26 -2.71 -33.82
C THR A 297 -2.32 -1.66 -34.96
N ASP A 298 -2.78 -0.41 -34.72
CA ASP A 298 -2.97 0.60 -35.78
C ASP A 298 -2.75 2.08 -35.38
N VAL A 299 -1.91 2.41 -34.38
CA VAL A 299 -1.75 3.82 -33.94
C VAL A 299 -0.29 4.32 -33.90
N ALA A 300 0.60 3.79 -34.75
CA ALA A 300 1.95 4.34 -34.90
C ALA A 300 1.98 5.79 -35.42
N SER A 301 0.89 6.26 -36.05
CA SER A 301 0.78 7.63 -36.56
C SER A 301 0.19 8.66 -35.59
N GLN A 302 -0.37 8.24 -34.45
CA GLN A 302 -0.90 9.15 -33.44
C GLN A 302 0.08 9.46 -32.30
N GLN A 303 1.05 8.57 -32.02
CA GLN A 303 2.05 8.78 -30.97
C GLN A 303 3.01 9.95 -31.30
N ASP A 304 3.43 10.11 -32.54
CA ASP A 304 4.26 11.25 -32.97
C ASP A 304 3.52 12.58 -32.85
N HIS A 305 2.18 12.57 -33.00
CA HIS A 305 1.36 13.78 -32.87
C HIS A 305 1.11 14.18 -31.41
N ILE A 306 1.01 13.20 -30.48
CA ILE A 306 0.88 13.44 -29.05
C ILE A 306 2.23 13.89 -28.46
N MET A 307 3.33 13.29 -28.88
CA MET A 307 4.68 13.67 -28.42
C MET A 307 5.09 15.07 -28.91
N SER A 308 4.66 15.50 -30.08
CA SER A 308 4.93 16.85 -30.61
C SER A 308 4.06 17.94 -29.95
N GLN A 309 2.90 17.58 -29.39
CA GLN A 309 2.03 18.52 -28.67
C GLN A 309 2.35 18.62 -27.17
N SER A 310 3.03 17.62 -26.56
CA SER A 310 3.38 17.63 -25.13
C SER A 310 4.51 18.62 -24.79
N ALA A 311 5.25 19.11 -25.78
CA ALA A 311 6.29 20.11 -25.59
C ALA A 311 5.73 21.57 -25.53
N ALA A 312 4.44 21.76 -25.63
CA ALA A 312 3.81 23.08 -25.67
C ALA A 312 2.86 23.28 -24.49
N LEU A 313 3.36 24.04 -23.49
CA LEU A 313 2.61 24.83 -22.52
C LEU A 313 1.96 24.04 -21.38
N SER A 314 2.51 24.19 -20.18
CA SER A 314 1.77 24.06 -18.92
C SER A 314 0.43 24.76 -19.04
N PRO A 315 -0.70 24.19 -18.57
CA PRO A 315 -1.98 24.86 -18.65
C PRO A 315 -1.85 26.20 -17.92
N SER A 316 -1.93 27.28 -18.66
CA SER A 316 -1.98 28.61 -18.09
C SER A 316 -3.28 28.71 -17.29
N LEU A 317 -3.21 28.50 -15.97
CA LEU A 317 -4.34 28.78 -15.08
C LEU A 317 -4.53 30.28 -14.99
N THR A 318 -5.15 30.85 -16.03
CA THR A 318 -5.53 32.26 -16.07
C THR A 318 -7.05 32.37 -15.89
N PRO A 319 -7.57 33.51 -15.40
CA PRO A 319 -9.02 33.75 -15.35
C PRO A 319 -9.71 33.58 -16.71
N ASP A 320 -8.96 33.76 -17.81
CA ASP A 320 -9.47 33.64 -19.17
C ASP A 320 -9.38 32.21 -19.71
N HIS A 321 -8.63 31.33 -19.09
CA HIS A 321 -8.51 29.91 -19.44
C HIS A 321 -8.44 29.05 -18.20
N THR A 322 -9.61 28.59 -17.76
CA THR A 322 -9.76 27.71 -16.59
C THR A 322 -10.14 26.32 -17.09
N PRO A 323 -9.31 25.29 -16.84
CA PRO A 323 -9.70 23.91 -17.18
C PRO A 323 -10.93 23.50 -16.35
N SER A 324 -11.69 22.54 -16.88
CA SER A 324 -12.96 22.14 -16.27
C SER A 324 -12.81 21.21 -15.06
N TYR A 325 -11.73 20.41 -15.02
CA TYR A 325 -11.56 19.37 -14.02
C TYR A 325 -10.19 19.40 -13.37
N LEU A 326 -10.19 19.08 -12.07
CA LEU A 326 -9.00 18.93 -11.22
C LEU A 326 -8.91 17.50 -10.71
N TYR A 327 -7.69 16.95 -10.67
CA TYR A 327 -7.41 15.62 -10.14
C TYR A 327 -6.32 15.68 -9.09
N GLU A 328 -6.52 14.94 -8.00
CA GLU A 328 -5.52 14.69 -6.98
C GLU A 328 -5.22 13.20 -6.94
N PRO A 329 -4.00 12.77 -7.32
CA PRO A 329 -3.63 11.35 -7.31
C PRO A 329 -3.80 10.72 -5.94
N ASN A 330 -4.10 9.42 -5.90
CA ASN A 330 -4.17 8.67 -4.65
C ASN A 330 -2.79 8.51 -3.99
N ALA A 331 -2.77 8.02 -2.76
CA ALA A 331 -1.55 7.97 -1.97
C ALA A 331 -0.50 6.99 -2.53
N SER A 332 -0.91 5.90 -3.18
CA SER A 332 0.02 4.96 -3.82
C SER A 332 0.74 5.59 -5.02
N VAL A 333 0.01 6.32 -5.86
CA VAL A 333 0.58 7.08 -6.99
C VAL A 333 1.51 8.19 -6.52
N MET A 334 1.09 8.92 -5.47
CA MET A 334 1.94 9.93 -4.82
C MET A 334 3.25 9.33 -4.31
N LYS A 335 3.21 8.14 -3.73
CA LYS A 335 4.39 7.41 -3.26
C LYS A 335 5.26 6.89 -4.41
N ALA A 336 4.64 6.47 -5.51
CA ALA A 336 5.35 6.01 -6.70
C ALA A 336 6.13 7.13 -7.39
N GLY A 337 5.61 8.36 -7.38
CA GLY A 337 6.22 9.49 -8.07
C GLY A 337 6.09 9.46 -9.60
N CYS A 338 5.19 8.65 -10.14
CA CYS A 338 5.00 8.40 -11.58
C CYS A 338 4.09 9.45 -12.26
N PHE A 339 4.38 10.72 -12.04
CA PHE A 339 3.50 11.82 -12.49
C PHE A 339 3.50 12.01 -14.00
N ARG A 340 4.66 11.82 -14.66
CA ARG A 340 4.76 11.86 -16.13
C ARG A 340 3.95 10.74 -16.77
N GLU A 341 3.97 9.56 -16.17
CA GLU A 341 3.21 8.38 -16.63
C GLU A 341 1.70 8.63 -16.56
N LEU A 342 1.25 9.35 -15.52
CA LEU A 342 -0.15 9.79 -15.42
C LEU A 342 -0.51 10.75 -16.58
N GLU A 343 0.33 11.74 -16.87
CA GLU A 343 0.09 12.67 -17.97
C GLU A 343 -0.03 11.93 -19.29
N LEU A 344 0.91 11.02 -19.57
CA LEU A 344 0.94 10.26 -20.82
C LEU A 344 -0.24 9.29 -20.94
N THR A 345 -0.64 8.65 -19.84
CA THR A 345 -1.72 7.64 -19.85
C THR A 345 -3.11 8.29 -19.95
N PHE A 346 -3.32 9.36 -19.19
CA PHE A 346 -4.65 9.93 -18.99
C PHE A 346 -4.88 11.23 -19.78
N GLY A 347 -3.83 11.83 -20.36
CA GLY A 347 -3.93 13.12 -21.02
C GLY A 347 -4.22 14.28 -20.05
N ALA A 348 -4.15 14.07 -18.77
CA ALA A 348 -4.20 15.10 -17.75
C ALA A 348 -2.89 15.87 -17.72
N ARG A 349 -2.91 17.16 -17.36
CA ARG A 349 -1.71 17.99 -17.26
C ARG A 349 -1.46 18.43 -15.83
N GLN A 350 -0.23 18.29 -15.36
CA GLN A 350 0.17 18.75 -14.05
C GLN A 350 0.21 20.28 -14.00
N ILE A 351 -0.29 20.89 -12.92
CA ILE A 351 -0.31 22.36 -12.76
C ILE A 351 1.10 22.94 -12.61
N SER A 352 1.95 22.24 -11.89
CA SER A 352 3.38 22.49 -11.76
C SER A 352 4.07 21.26 -11.16
N ASP A 353 5.38 21.10 -11.41
CA ASP A 353 6.16 19.92 -10.98
C ASP A 353 6.00 19.55 -9.50
N ASN A 354 5.85 20.53 -8.63
CA ASN A 354 5.73 20.33 -7.19
C ASN A 354 4.28 20.39 -6.66
N SER A 355 3.29 20.61 -7.55
CA SER A 355 1.88 20.68 -7.13
C SER A 355 1.28 19.31 -6.90
N HIS A 356 1.67 18.35 -7.72
CA HIS A 356 1.07 17.01 -7.81
C HIS A 356 -0.46 17.07 -7.97
N LEU A 357 -0.95 18.12 -8.62
CA LEU A 357 -2.34 18.34 -9.01
C LEU A 357 -2.41 18.38 -10.54
N PHE A 358 -3.42 17.72 -11.09
CA PHE A 358 -3.59 17.59 -12.53
C PHE A 358 -4.91 18.22 -12.99
N THR A 359 -4.96 18.66 -14.22
CA THR A 359 -6.16 19.28 -14.81
C THR A 359 -6.45 18.71 -16.20
N SER A 360 -7.72 18.81 -16.62
CA SER A 360 -8.15 18.52 -17.98
C SER A 360 -9.39 19.32 -18.34
N GLU A 361 -9.66 19.45 -19.65
CA GLU A 361 -10.89 20.06 -20.16
C GLU A 361 -12.09 19.11 -20.12
N GLN A 362 -11.84 17.81 -20.18
CA GLN A 362 -12.86 16.76 -20.16
C GLN A 362 -12.67 15.85 -18.96
N LEU A 363 -13.78 15.35 -18.41
CA LEU A 363 -13.73 14.40 -17.31
C LEU A 363 -12.99 13.11 -17.72
N ILE A 364 -12.02 12.69 -16.89
CA ILE A 364 -11.28 11.44 -17.04
C ILE A 364 -11.79 10.42 -16.01
N PRO A 365 -12.71 9.51 -16.37
CA PRO A 365 -13.38 8.63 -15.41
C PRO A 365 -12.43 7.66 -14.68
N GLY A 366 -11.38 7.18 -15.36
CA GLY A 366 -10.44 6.18 -14.83
C GLY A 366 -9.20 6.75 -14.14
N PHE A 367 -9.12 8.08 -13.91
CA PHE A 367 -7.96 8.66 -13.23
C PHE A 367 -7.76 8.07 -11.83
N PRO A 368 -6.54 7.61 -11.47
CA PRO A 368 -6.28 6.95 -10.18
C PRO A 368 -6.13 7.99 -9.05
N GLY A 369 -7.24 8.56 -8.63
CA GLY A 369 -7.27 9.62 -7.63
C GLY A 369 -8.65 10.24 -7.43
N ARG A 370 -8.71 11.31 -6.66
CA ARG A 370 -9.92 12.11 -6.46
C ARG A 370 -10.15 13.05 -7.64
N ARG A 371 -11.40 13.21 -8.03
CA ARG A 371 -11.83 14.03 -9.17
C ARG A 371 -12.73 15.14 -8.69
N PHE A 372 -12.55 16.33 -9.27
CA PHE A 372 -13.30 17.52 -8.92
C PHE A 372 -13.63 18.32 -10.16
N ALA A 373 -14.82 18.89 -10.23
CA ALA A 373 -15.16 19.94 -11.19
C ALA A 373 -14.68 21.29 -10.63
N ILE A 374 -14.07 22.13 -11.48
CA ILE A 374 -13.57 23.43 -11.09
C ILE A 374 -14.66 24.46 -11.31
N ASP A 375 -15.13 25.09 -10.23
CA ASP A 375 -16.12 26.16 -10.26
C ASP A 375 -15.46 27.50 -10.64
N THR A 376 -14.28 27.78 -10.06
CA THR A 376 -13.52 29.00 -10.36
C THR A 376 -12.07 28.88 -9.90
N VAL A 377 -11.20 29.60 -10.61
CA VAL A 377 -9.82 29.82 -10.24
C VAL A 377 -9.64 31.28 -9.83
N THR A 378 -9.00 31.53 -8.70
CA THR A 378 -8.77 32.89 -8.23
C THR A 378 -7.33 33.09 -7.77
N SER A 379 -6.79 34.28 -8.02
CA SER A 379 -5.51 34.65 -7.42
C SER A 379 -5.66 34.90 -5.92
N PHE A 380 -4.51 34.99 -5.22
CA PHE A 380 -4.52 35.30 -3.78
C PHE A 380 -4.76 36.81 -3.49
N ASN A 381 -5.51 37.49 -4.37
CA ASN A 381 -5.89 38.89 -4.24
C ASN A 381 -7.15 39.03 -3.40
N LYS A 382 -7.16 39.98 -2.44
CA LYS A 382 -8.25 40.18 -1.49
C LYS A 382 -9.63 40.42 -2.15
N ARG A 383 -9.66 41.15 -3.26
CA ARG A 383 -10.92 41.48 -3.99
C ARG A 383 -11.47 40.23 -4.69
N GLN A 384 -10.62 39.53 -5.43
CA GLN A 384 -11.01 38.32 -6.14
C GLN A 384 -11.42 37.20 -5.19
N LEU A 385 -10.68 37.02 -4.07
CA LEU A 385 -11.04 36.05 -3.04
C LEU A 385 -12.41 36.34 -2.42
N LYS A 386 -12.73 37.61 -2.16
CA LYS A 386 -14.04 37.99 -1.59
C LYS A 386 -15.18 37.70 -2.56
N GLU A 387 -14.94 37.85 -3.85
CA GLU A 387 -15.94 37.54 -4.90
C GLU A 387 -16.12 36.03 -5.04
N ALA A 388 -15.03 35.28 -5.21
CA ALA A 388 -15.02 33.85 -5.40
C ALA A 388 -15.57 33.05 -4.19
N LEU A 389 -15.44 33.60 -2.98
CA LEU A 389 -15.89 32.95 -1.72
C LEU A 389 -17.14 33.59 -1.13
N ARG A 390 -17.88 34.41 -1.88
CA ARG A 390 -19.05 35.16 -1.37
C ARG A 390 -20.07 34.26 -0.64
N ASP A 391 -20.35 33.11 -1.22
CA ASP A 391 -21.40 32.19 -0.74
C ASP A 391 -20.82 30.95 -0.04
N VAL A 392 -19.48 30.90 0.19
CA VAL A 392 -18.80 29.77 0.80
C VAL A 392 -18.54 30.06 2.28
N THR A 393 -19.16 29.27 3.15
CA THR A 393 -18.98 29.36 4.61
C THR A 393 -18.11 28.23 5.15
N ASN A 394 -18.12 27.07 4.48
CA ASN A 394 -17.41 25.86 4.86
C ASN A 394 -16.65 25.32 3.64
N ALA A 395 -15.43 24.84 3.85
CA ALA A 395 -14.68 24.18 2.78
C ALA A 395 -13.65 23.18 3.32
N ASN A 396 -13.43 22.13 2.55
CA ASN A 396 -12.32 21.21 2.71
C ASN A 396 -11.10 21.81 2.00
N ILE A 397 -10.05 22.16 2.73
CA ILE A 397 -8.89 22.88 2.20
C ILE A 397 -7.71 21.92 2.07
N THR A 398 -7.11 21.86 0.88
CA THR A 398 -5.85 21.17 0.59
C THR A 398 -4.81 22.20 0.13
N VAL A 399 -3.57 22.07 0.61
CA VAL A 399 -2.45 22.89 0.15
C VAL A 399 -1.39 21.99 -0.50
N ARG A 400 -0.94 22.38 -1.69
CA ARG A 400 0.11 21.71 -2.46
C ARG A 400 1.06 22.75 -3.03
N ASN A 401 2.34 22.69 -2.69
CA ASN A 401 3.33 23.69 -3.12
C ASN A 401 2.85 25.14 -2.85
N PHE A 402 2.41 25.41 -1.63
CA PHE A 402 1.84 26.71 -1.25
C PHE A 402 2.48 27.24 0.04
N PRO A 403 2.75 28.56 0.18
CA PRO A 403 3.55 29.10 1.28
C PRO A 403 2.82 29.19 2.64
N MET A 404 1.64 28.58 2.77
CA MET A 404 0.86 28.58 4.03
C MET A 404 0.38 27.16 4.35
N THR A 405 0.25 26.87 5.64
CA THR A 405 -0.43 25.65 6.10
C THR A 405 -1.94 25.75 5.95
N VAL A 406 -2.64 24.61 5.91
CA VAL A 406 -4.12 24.55 5.88
C VAL A 406 -4.74 25.39 7.00
N ALA A 407 -4.20 25.32 8.23
CA ALA A 407 -4.74 26.04 9.38
C ALA A 407 -4.62 27.56 9.22
N VAL A 408 -3.48 28.04 8.72
CA VAL A 408 -3.25 29.47 8.46
C VAL A 408 -4.15 29.96 7.34
N LEU A 409 -4.25 29.20 6.25
CA LEU A 409 -5.08 29.55 5.10
C LEU A 409 -6.56 29.58 5.49
N ARG A 410 -7.06 28.59 6.21
CA ARG A 410 -8.44 28.51 6.71
C ARG A 410 -8.81 29.75 7.55
N LYS A 411 -7.92 30.13 8.49
CA LYS A 411 -8.13 31.35 9.31
C LYS A 411 -8.17 32.62 8.47
N LYS A 412 -7.28 32.71 7.45
CA LYS A 412 -7.23 33.88 6.56
C LYS A 412 -8.46 34.00 5.67
N LEU A 413 -8.98 32.88 5.16
CA LEU A 413 -10.19 32.84 4.36
C LEU A 413 -11.47 32.92 5.20
N LYS A 414 -11.37 32.78 6.54
CA LYS A 414 -12.49 32.79 7.49
C LYS A 414 -13.53 31.69 7.24
N LEU A 415 -13.07 30.52 6.79
CA LEU A 415 -13.93 29.37 6.48
C LEU A 415 -13.94 28.36 7.63
N LYS A 416 -15.06 27.69 7.82
CA LYS A 416 -15.17 26.51 8.69
C LYS A 416 -14.74 25.25 7.91
N ASP A 417 -14.47 24.17 8.63
CA ASP A 417 -14.15 22.88 8.03
C ASP A 417 -15.38 22.15 7.52
N GLY A 418 -15.21 21.31 6.48
CA GLY A 418 -16.26 20.47 5.91
C GLY A 418 -17.10 21.14 4.84
N GLY A 419 -18.26 20.56 4.57
CA GLY A 419 -19.14 20.97 3.46
C GLY A 419 -18.77 20.32 2.13
N ASN A 420 -19.43 20.76 1.04
CA ASN A 420 -19.30 20.20 -0.30
C ASN A 420 -18.30 20.96 -1.19
N THR A 421 -17.79 22.10 -0.71
CA THR A 421 -16.78 22.88 -1.41
C THR A 421 -15.38 22.39 -1.03
N TYR A 422 -14.51 22.21 -2.05
CA TYR A 422 -13.11 21.87 -1.88
C TYR A 422 -12.26 23.02 -2.43
N ILE A 423 -11.23 23.41 -1.69
CA ILE A 423 -10.32 24.49 -2.10
C ILE A 423 -8.91 23.92 -2.16
N PHE A 424 -8.32 23.95 -3.35
CA PHE A 424 -6.92 23.58 -3.55
C PHE A 424 -6.09 24.83 -3.73
N ALA A 425 -5.15 25.06 -2.83
CA ALA A 425 -4.20 26.16 -2.89
C ALA A 425 -2.86 25.63 -3.41
N THR A 426 -2.38 26.20 -4.52
CA THR A 426 -1.13 25.77 -5.15
C THR A 426 -0.38 26.94 -5.79
N THR A 427 0.82 26.65 -6.28
CA THR A 427 1.65 27.58 -7.05
C THR A 427 1.81 27.01 -8.46
N THR A 428 1.56 27.83 -9.47
CA THR A 428 1.73 27.49 -10.89
C THR A 428 3.21 27.48 -11.29
N ASP A 429 3.55 26.96 -12.46
CA ASP A 429 4.92 27.03 -13.00
C ASP A 429 5.42 28.47 -13.17
N GLY A 430 4.52 29.42 -13.40
CA GLY A 430 4.83 30.87 -13.44
C GLY A 430 5.11 31.46 -12.07
N GLY A 431 5.02 30.69 -10.97
CA GLY A 431 5.22 31.16 -9.59
C GLY A 431 4.01 31.89 -8.99
N GLU A 432 2.87 31.87 -9.67
CA GLU A 432 1.65 32.51 -9.19
C GLU A 432 0.94 31.64 -8.16
N HIS A 433 0.48 32.26 -7.08
CA HIS A 433 -0.32 31.59 -6.06
C HIS A 433 -1.80 31.64 -6.43
N VAL A 434 -2.40 30.47 -6.63
CA VAL A 434 -3.81 30.32 -7.04
C VAL A 434 -4.60 29.45 -6.05
N LEU A 435 -5.90 29.72 -6.00
CA LEU A 435 -6.87 28.85 -5.34
C LEU A 435 -7.87 28.35 -6.38
N LEU A 436 -8.01 27.04 -6.45
CA LEU A 436 -9.05 26.38 -7.24
C LEU A 436 -10.20 26.04 -6.31
N ILE A 437 -11.36 26.62 -6.56
CA ILE A 437 -12.60 26.33 -5.84
C ILE A 437 -13.35 25.29 -6.64
N THR A 438 -13.69 24.17 -6.01
CA THR A 438 -14.15 22.98 -6.70
C THR A 438 -15.24 22.27 -5.92
N HIS A 439 -15.95 21.38 -6.59
CA HIS A 439 -16.81 20.37 -5.95
C HIS A 439 -16.44 18.97 -6.42
N LYS A 440 -16.76 17.96 -5.62
CA LYS A 440 -16.40 16.57 -5.92
C LYS A 440 -17.31 16.02 -7.02
N GLU A 441 -16.69 15.34 -8.00
CA GLU A 441 -17.36 14.58 -9.06
C GLU A 441 -17.73 13.16 -8.60
#